data_63a9dec8ebb2c7fe03ddf7c4bccc8861
#
_entry.id   63a9dec8ebb2c7fe03ddf7c4bccc8861
#
_cell.length_a   1.000
_cell.length_b   1.000
_cell.length_c   1.000
_cell.angle_alpha   90.00
_cell.angle_beta   90.00
_cell.angle_gamma   90.00
#
_symmetry.space_group_name_H-M   'P 1'
#
loop_
_entity.id
_entity.type
_entity.pdbx_description
1 polymer ?
#
loop_
_entity_poly.entity_id
_entity_poly.type
_entity_poly.pdbx_seq_one_letter_code
_entity_poly.pdbx_strand_id
1 'polypeptide(L)'
;MPALQPLSLSPADWWNHAVLYQIYPRSFADSNGDGIGDIPGIISKLPHIADLGVDALWLSPFYTSPQKDAGYDVADYCNVDPIFGSLSDAEKLIETAHEYGLRIIVDVVPNHSSDQHPWFQKALAAKPGSRERARYMFREGKGVAGDLPPNNWESVFGGPAWTRVAESDGSPGQWYLHLFDASQPDFDWKNPEVWELFRSVLTFWLDRGVDGFRVDVAHGVIKAEGLPDGEKLHHPPLGNNGPFWDQEGVHAVYQEWRKILESYGPDKMLCAEAWVMPLAKMAHYVRSDEMHQAFNFGYLATSFEAEALRSIINESLAAFGGVGSPSTWVLSNHDVVRHATRLGTDFVSQGQPTGIGPRSPEKPDALLGLRKARAASALMLALPGSAYLYQGEGLGLPEVIDIPDDRRKEPTFFRAHGERYGRDGCRVPIPWEAGAPAYGFNTTGESWLPQPQAFAELARDNQVGDPDSTLELYRSLLRFRNQQGLGKGSLVWLDGFSSDVVAFANGSVSVVSNTGEQPTARPDGEVLVTTTALGDEMIPAHTTVWIKTA
;
A
#
# COMPACT_ATOMS: atom_id res chain seq x y z
N MET A 1 32.23 -3.78 10.42
CA MET A 1 31.20 -3.24 9.50
C MET A 1 31.92 -2.48 8.41
N PRO A 2 31.69 -2.71 7.12
CA PRO A 2 32.22 -1.84 6.09
C PRO A 2 31.59 -0.44 6.26
N ALA A 3 32.40 0.60 6.16
CA ALA A 3 31.93 1.97 6.23
C ALA A 3 30.92 2.20 5.08
N LEU A 4 29.70 2.58 5.44
CA LEU A 4 28.66 3.00 4.50
C LEU A 4 29.21 4.22 3.75
N GLN A 5 29.26 4.16 2.42
CA GLN A 5 29.60 5.34 1.62
C GLN A 5 28.38 6.26 1.61
N PRO A 6 28.56 7.57 1.82
CA PRO A 6 27.47 8.51 1.67
C PRO A 6 26.94 8.44 0.25
N LEU A 7 25.61 8.44 0.11
CA LEU A 7 24.91 8.45 -1.18
C LEU A 7 25.49 9.55 -2.08
N SER A 8 26.02 9.16 -3.22
CA SER A 8 26.03 10.07 -4.36
C SER A 8 24.57 10.37 -4.69
N LEU A 9 24.21 11.65 -4.80
CA LEU A 9 22.87 12.10 -5.20
C LEU A 9 22.35 11.19 -6.31
N SER A 10 21.27 10.47 -6.02
CA SER A 10 20.62 9.55 -6.94
C SER A 10 20.12 10.31 -8.16
N PRO A 11 20.06 9.70 -9.34
CA PRO A 11 19.49 10.32 -10.53
C PRO A 11 18.09 10.88 -10.25
N ALA A 12 17.71 11.95 -10.96
CA ALA A 12 16.41 12.60 -10.83
C ALA A 12 15.20 11.66 -11.07
N ASP A 13 15.44 10.48 -11.62
CA ASP A 13 14.46 9.47 -12.00
C ASP A 13 14.57 8.16 -11.18
N TRP A 14 15.15 8.22 -9.98
CA TRP A 14 15.38 7.05 -9.13
C TRP A 14 14.12 6.20 -8.90
N TRP A 15 12.97 6.84 -8.77
CA TRP A 15 11.66 6.23 -8.53
C TRP A 15 11.19 5.33 -9.69
N ASN A 16 11.71 5.51 -10.91
CA ASN A 16 11.34 4.70 -12.08
C ASN A 16 11.63 3.21 -11.92
N HIS A 17 12.61 2.85 -11.10
CA HIS A 17 13.10 1.47 -10.97
C HIS A 17 13.35 1.03 -9.54
N ALA A 18 13.05 1.91 -8.58
CA ALA A 18 13.27 1.68 -7.16
C ALA A 18 12.41 0.54 -6.61
N VAL A 19 12.91 -0.05 -5.54
CA VAL A 19 12.12 -0.91 -4.66
C VAL A 19 11.86 -0.17 -3.36
N LEU A 20 10.59 0.04 -3.04
CA LEU A 20 10.16 0.73 -1.84
C LEU A 20 9.62 -0.28 -0.82
N TYR A 21 9.93 -0.07 0.45
CA TYR A 21 9.47 -0.92 1.55
C TYR A 21 8.43 -0.18 2.39
N GLN A 22 7.21 -0.71 2.44
CA GLN A 22 6.15 -0.14 3.24
C GLN A 22 6.31 -0.53 4.71
N ILE A 23 6.33 0.47 5.57
CA ILE A 23 6.25 0.34 7.03
C ILE A 23 4.86 0.77 7.49
N TYR A 24 4.18 -0.11 8.23
CA TYR A 24 2.99 0.19 9.00
C TYR A 24 3.43 0.47 10.45
N PRO A 25 3.59 1.75 10.86
CA PRO A 25 4.32 2.12 12.07
C PRO A 25 3.88 1.36 13.31
N ARG A 26 2.59 1.28 13.54
CA ARG A 26 1.92 0.63 14.66
C ARG A 26 2.35 -0.83 14.90
N SER A 27 2.81 -1.54 13.84
CA SER A 27 3.13 -2.97 13.86
C SER A 27 4.58 -3.27 13.50
N PHE A 28 5.45 -2.26 13.43
CA PHE A 28 6.81 -2.47 12.98
C PHE A 28 7.77 -2.78 14.12
N ALA A 29 7.95 -1.87 15.06
CA ALA A 29 8.72 -2.07 16.28
C ALA A 29 8.28 -1.06 17.35
N ASP A 30 8.16 -1.49 18.57
CA ASP A 30 7.71 -0.70 19.72
C ASP A 30 8.89 -0.48 20.67
N SER A 31 9.34 0.76 20.81
CA SER A 31 10.49 1.10 21.62
C SER A 31 10.16 1.35 23.09
N ASN A 32 8.93 1.75 23.39
CA ASN A 32 8.49 2.15 24.73
C ASN A 32 7.77 1.02 25.49
N GLY A 33 7.34 -0.04 24.78
CA GLY A 33 6.74 -1.24 25.37
C GLY A 33 5.25 -1.14 25.67
N ASP A 34 4.54 -0.19 25.06
CA ASP A 34 3.09 -0.01 25.25
C ASP A 34 2.23 -0.91 24.36
N GLY A 35 2.85 -1.71 23.50
CA GLY A 35 2.20 -2.63 22.56
C GLY A 35 1.89 -2.01 21.21
N ILE A 36 2.27 -0.77 20.95
CA ILE A 36 2.09 -0.05 19.69
C ILE A 36 3.47 0.34 19.15
N GLY A 37 3.77 -0.02 17.91
CA GLY A 37 5.02 0.38 17.26
C GLY A 37 5.12 1.89 17.10
N ASP A 38 6.33 2.42 17.16
CA ASP A 38 6.63 3.84 17.19
C ASP A 38 7.81 4.22 16.28
N ILE A 39 8.03 5.53 16.08
CA ILE A 39 9.09 6.06 15.23
C ILE A 39 10.48 5.70 15.78
N PRO A 40 10.78 5.84 17.08
CA PRO A 40 12.06 5.38 17.62
C PRO A 40 12.30 3.86 17.39
N GLY A 41 11.26 3.04 17.48
CA GLY A 41 11.31 1.62 17.12
C GLY A 41 11.68 1.42 15.65
N ILE A 42 11.08 2.18 14.74
CA ILE A 42 11.44 2.16 13.31
C ILE A 42 12.92 2.50 13.12
N ILE A 43 13.40 3.59 13.74
CA ILE A 43 14.80 4.01 13.67
C ILE A 43 15.74 2.88 14.10
N SER A 44 15.41 2.15 15.17
CA SER A 44 16.21 1.04 15.68
C SER A 44 16.38 -0.11 14.69
N LYS A 45 15.44 -0.26 13.74
CA LYS A 45 15.42 -1.34 12.75
C LYS A 45 15.88 -0.91 11.34
N LEU A 46 16.21 0.36 11.12
CA LEU A 46 16.72 0.86 9.83
C LEU A 46 17.92 0.08 9.29
N PRO A 47 18.92 -0.33 10.13
CA PRO A 47 20.02 -1.15 9.62
C PRO A 47 19.57 -2.45 8.95
N HIS A 48 18.50 -3.07 9.44
CA HIS A 48 17.95 -4.30 8.88
C HIS A 48 17.25 -4.08 7.54
N ILE A 49 16.64 -2.91 7.36
CA ILE A 49 15.98 -2.56 6.11
C ILE A 49 17.00 -2.15 5.03
N ALA A 50 18.00 -1.39 5.42
CA ALA A 50 19.11 -1.05 4.50
C ALA A 50 19.86 -2.33 4.03
N ASP A 51 20.07 -3.29 4.93
CA ASP A 51 20.69 -4.58 4.63
C ASP A 51 19.81 -5.48 3.73
N LEU A 52 18.51 -5.27 3.69
CA LEU A 52 17.61 -5.94 2.73
C LEU A 52 17.88 -5.48 1.30
N GLY A 53 18.30 -4.21 1.10
CA GLY A 53 18.72 -3.67 -0.19
C GLY A 53 17.59 -2.96 -0.96
N VAL A 54 16.62 -2.37 -0.25
CA VAL A 54 15.59 -1.49 -0.81
C VAL A 54 16.10 -0.05 -0.94
N ASP A 55 15.43 0.77 -1.77
CA ASP A 55 15.87 2.13 -2.09
C ASP A 55 15.16 3.20 -1.25
N ALA A 56 13.96 2.91 -0.77
CA ALA A 56 13.14 3.87 -0.02
C ALA A 56 12.18 3.20 0.95
N LEU A 57 11.72 3.98 1.92
CA LEU A 57 10.67 3.59 2.86
C LEU A 57 9.40 4.38 2.54
N TRP A 58 8.27 3.70 2.55
CA TRP A 58 6.95 4.33 2.61
C TRP A 58 6.35 4.08 4.00
N LEU A 59 6.03 5.15 4.72
CA LEU A 59 5.40 5.13 6.03
C LEU A 59 3.90 5.38 5.90
N SER A 60 3.07 4.43 6.36
CA SER A 60 1.64 4.68 6.55
C SER A 60 1.43 5.79 7.59
N PRO A 61 0.24 6.45 7.66
CA PRO A 61 0.07 7.67 8.45
C PRO A 61 0.50 7.52 9.91
N PHE A 62 1.27 8.48 10.37
CA PHE A 62 1.74 8.64 11.76
C PHE A 62 1.35 10.01 12.33
N TYR A 63 0.50 10.73 11.64
CA TYR A 63 -0.01 12.06 12.02
C TYR A 63 -0.94 11.99 13.23
N THR A 64 -1.16 13.12 13.89
CA THR A 64 -2.13 13.22 14.99
C THR A 64 -3.51 12.75 14.51
N SER A 65 -4.05 11.74 15.18
CA SER A 65 -5.29 11.09 14.80
C SER A 65 -5.99 10.48 16.02
N PRO A 66 -7.33 10.48 16.10
CA PRO A 66 -8.08 9.68 17.07
C PRO A 66 -7.95 8.18 16.85
N GLN A 67 -7.30 7.74 15.78
CA GLN A 67 -7.03 6.34 15.44
C GLN A 67 -8.28 5.47 15.19
N LYS A 68 -9.37 6.08 14.73
CA LYS A 68 -10.61 5.34 14.39
C LYS A 68 -10.45 4.49 13.13
N ASP A 69 -9.60 4.94 12.21
CA ASP A 69 -9.16 4.19 11.04
C ASP A 69 -7.61 4.10 11.00
N ALA A 70 -7.03 3.77 12.16
CA ALA A 70 -5.61 3.46 12.32
C ALA A 70 -4.64 4.51 11.73
N GLY A 71 -5.01 5.80 11.82
CA GLY A 71 -4.20 6.95 11.39
C GLY A 71 -4.70 7.61 10.10
N TYR A 72 -5.56 6.98 9.32
CA TYR A 72 -6.13 7.59 8.11
C TYR A 72 -7.22 8.64 8.42
N ASP A 73 -7.72 8.71 9.65
CA ASP A 73 -8.56 9.79 10.18
C ASP A 73 -7.68 10.91 10.78
N VAL A 74 -7.06 11.72 9.91
CA VAL A 74 -6.05 12.72 10.29
C VAL A 74 -6.69 13.96 10.91
N ALA A 75 -6.26 14.30 12.14
CA ALA A 75 -6.69 15.51 12.84
C ALA A 75 -5.71 16.69 12.70
N ASP A 76 -4.42 16.41 12.54
CA ASP A 76 -3.37 17.41 12.26
C ASP A 76 -2.31 16.79 11.35
N TYR A 77 -2.23 17.27 10.11
CA TYR A 77 -1.32 16.77 9.07
C TYR A 77 0.15 17.19 9.28
N CYS A 78 0.38 18.20 10.12
CA CYS A 78 1.69 18.79 10.32
C CYS A 78 2.31 18.45 11.69
N ASN A 79 1.83 17.38 12.31
CA ASN A 79 2.34 16.91 13.59
C ASN A 79 2.34 15.38 13.64
N VAL A 80 3.08 14.82 14.59
CA VAL A 80 3.15 13.38 14.87
C VAL A 80 2.18 13.06 16.00
N ASP A 81 1.46 11.94 15.87
CA ASP A 81 0.62 11.44 16.96
C ASP A 81 1.52 11.00 18.14
N PRO A 82 1.22 11.44 19.37
CA PRO A 82 2.01 11.07 20.55
C PRO A 82 2.21 9.55 20.76
N ILE A 83 1.32 8.72 20.22
CA ILE A 83 1.49 7.25 20.29
C ILE A 83 2.66 6.76 19.41
N PHE A 84 3.06 7.51 18.41
CA PHE A 84 4.18 7.18 17.53
C PHE A 84 5.46 7.95 17.86
N GLY A 85 5.39 8.95 18.73
CA GLY A 85 6.53 9.79 19.11
C GLY A 85 6.26 11.28 18.94
N SER A 86 7.26 12.01 18.52
CA SER A 86 7.22 13.47 18.34
C SER A 86 7.64 13.88 16.93
N LEU A 87 7.41 15.15 16.60
CA LEU A 87 7.91 15.73 15.34
C LEU A 87 9.44 15.61 15.22
N SER A 88 10.16 15.78 16.34
CA SER A 88 11.62 15.60 16.39
C SER A 88 12.04 14.14 16.10
N ASP A 89 11.23 13.17 16.51
CA ASP A 89 11.51 11.76 16.17
C ASP A 89 11.30 11.50 14.67
N ALA A 90 10.30 12.15 14.05
CA ALA A 90 10.09 12.06 12.61
C ALA A 90 11.25 12.71 11.83
N GLU A 91 11.73 13.89 12.25
CA GLU A 91 12.91 14.55 11.69
C GLU A 91 14.15 13.65 11.83
N LYS A 92 14.33 13.02 13.00
CA LYS A 92 15.43 12.07 13.23
C LYS A 92 15.33 10.82 12.37
N LEU A 93 14.11 10.31 12.14
CA LEU A 93 13.90 9.18 11.24
C LEU A 93 14.33 9.52 9.81
N ILE A 94 13.93 10.69 9.29
CA ILE A 94 14.30 11.17 7.95
C ILE A 94 15.83 11.27 7.82
N GLU A 95 16.48 11.96 8.78
CA GLU A 95 17.93 12.09 8.81
C GLU A 95 18.63 10.73 8.82
N THR A 96 18.22 9.84 9.74
CA THR A 96 18.86 8.54 9.90
C THR A 96 18.63 7.62 8.69
N ALA A 97 17.44 7.66 8.09
CA ALA A 97 17.17 6.92 6.86
C ALA A 97 18.10 7.37 5.72
N HIS A 98 18.29 8.67 5.56
CA HIS A 98 19.22 9.22 4.57
C HIS A 98 20.68 8.81 4.85
N GLU A 99 21.11 8.73 6.11
CA GLU A 99 22.44 8.19 6.47
C GLU A 99 22.62 6.73 6.02
N TYR A 100 21.55 5.93 6.04
CA TYR A 100 21.52 4.55 5.53
C TYR A 100 21.28 4.45 4.02
N GLY A 101 21.12 5.57 3.33
CA GLY A 101 20.89 5.57 1.90
C GLY A 101 19.44 5.30 1.50
N LEU A 102 18.52 5.39 2.44
CA LEU A 102 17.10 5.17 2.23
C LEU A 102 16.37 6.50 2.08
N ARG A 103 15.50 6.61 1.08
CA ARG A 103 14.59 7.74 0.93
C ARG A 103 13.34 7.55 1.77
N ILE A 104 12.66 8.64 2.11
CA ILE A 104 11.44 8.63 2.91
C ILE A 104 10.25 9.17 2.10
N ILE A 105 9.24 8.32 1.95
CA ILE A 105 7.93 8.65 1.39
C ILE A 105 6.91 8.59 2.53
N VAL A 106 6.15 9.66 2.72
CA VAL A 106 5.10 9.69 3.74
C VAL A 106 3.71 9.67 3.07
N ASP A 107 2.73 9.18 3.79
CA ASP A 107 1.34 9.17 3.31
C ASP A 107 0.74 10.59 3.36
N VAL A 108 -0.12 10.94 2.44
CA VAL A 108 -0.99 12.11 2.52
C VAL A 108 -2.42 11.71 2.21
N VAL A 109 -3.36 12.11 3.06
CA VAL A 109 -4.78 11.71 2.99
C VAL A 109 -5.62 12.91 2.57
N PRO A 110 -5.80 13.15 1.25
CA PRO A 110 -6.43 14.39 0.79
C PRO A 110 -7.95 14.32 0.64
N ASN A 111 -8.55 13.12 0.64
CA ASN A 111 -9.98 12.99 0.43
C ASN A 111 -10.80 13.52 1.62
N HIS A 112 -10.34 13.27 2.84
CA HIS A 112 -11.08 13.54 4.07
C HIS A 112 -10.12 13.93 5.22
N SER A 113 -10.68 14.43 6.31
CA SER A 113 -9.97 14.56 7.59
C SER A 113 -10.65 13.76 8.67
N SER A 114 -10.08 13.74 9.87
CA SER A 114 -10.81 13.31 11.07
C SER A 114 -11.97 14.25 11.39
N ASP A 115 -13.01 13.72 12.02
CA ASP A 115 -14.06 14.53 12.67
C ASP A 115 -13.50 15.42 13.80
N GLN A 116 -12.31 15.10 14.33
CA GLN A 116 -11.59 15.91 15.33
C GLN A 116 -10.70 16.99 14.73
N HIS A 117 -10.57 17.06 13.40
CA HIS A 117 -9.83 18.12 12.74
C HIS A 117 -10.42 19.50 13.10
N PRO A 118 -9.60 20.52 13.46
CA PRO A 118 -10.10 21.83 13.89
C PRO A 118 -11.04 22.50 12.89
N TRP A 119 -10.86 22.26 11.61
CA TRP A 119 -11.75 22.79 10.58
C TRP A 119 -13.13 22.15 10.62
N PHE A 120 -13.22 20.83 10.82
CA PHE A 120 -14.51 20.16 10.89
C PHE A 120 -15.27 20.52 12.16
N GLN A 121 -14.58 20.63 13.29
CA GLN A 121 -15.19 21.10 14.55
C GLN A 121 -15.79 22.52 14.40
N LYS A 122 -15.06 23.42 13.72
CA LYS A 122 -15.59 24.75 13.38
C LYS A 122 -16.77 24.70 12.40
N ALA A 123 -16.74 23.78 11.43
CA ALA A 123 -17.84 23.60 10.47
C ALA A 123 -19.11 23.10 11.16
N LEU A 124 -19.00 22.19 12.12
CA LEU A 124 -20.14 21.72 12.92
C LEU A 124 -20.77 22.85 13.75
N ALA A 125 -19.94 23.73 14.32
CA ALA A 125 -20.42 24.87 15.13
C ALA A 125 -20.96 26.03 14.29
N ALA A 126 -20.68 26.06 13.00
CA ALA A 126 -21.04 27.17 12.10
C ALA A 126 -22.41 26.95 11.44
N LYS A 127 -23.02 28.04 10.97
CA LYS A 127 -24.30 27.99 10.25
C LYS A 127 -24.16 27.45 8.83
N PRO A 128 -25.24 26.88 8.24
CA PRO A 128 -25.29 26.57 6.82
C PRO A 128 -24.86 27.76 5.94
N GLY A 129 -24.10 27.47 4.89
CA GLY A 129 -23.57 28.49 3.97
C GLY A 129 -22.35 29.27 4.50
N SER A 130 -21.86 28.98 5.69
CA SER A 130 -20.65 29.60 6.23
C SER A 130 -19.37 29.16 5.49
N ARG A 131 -18.31 29.97 5.62
CA ARG A 131 -16.96 29.66 5.11
C ARG A 131 -16.42 28.34 5.70
N GLU A 132 -16.71 28.08 6.97
CA GLU A 132 -16.24 26.90 7.70
C GLU A 132 -16.85 25.61 7.11
N ARG A 133 -18.20 25.61 6.85
CA ARG A 133 -18.88 24.47 6.22
C ARG A 133 -18.49 24.27 4.76
N ALA A 134 -18.17 25.36 4.05
CA ALA A 134 -17.77 25.27 2.65
C ALA A 134 -16.45 24.51 2.41
N ARG A 135 -15.68 24.21 3.45
CA ARG A 135 -14.45 23.38 3.37
C ARG A 135 -14.73 21.89 3.25
N TYR A 136 -15.95 21.49 3.62
CA TYR A 136 -16.40 20.10 3.60
C TYR A 136 -17.66 19.95 2.76
N MET A 137 -17.98 18.74 2.37
CA MET A 137 -19.15 18.47 1.53
C MET A 137 -20.42 18.42 2.38
N PHE A 138 -20.93 19.59 2.80
CA PHE A 138 -22.24 19.75 3.41
C PHE A 138 -23.32 20.00 2.36
N ARG A 139 -24.45 19.32 2.45
CA ARG A 139 -25.59 19.49 1.53
C ARG A 139 -26.93 19.40 2.27
N GLU A 140 -27.96 20.04 1.70
CA GLU A 140 -29.33 19.87 2.18
C GLU A 140 -29.83 18.45 1.89
N GLY A 141 -30.59 17.89 2.81
CA GLY A 141 -31.24 16.61 2.60
C GLY A 141 -32.45 16.72 1.63
N LYS A 142 -32.86 15.59 1.07
CA LYS A 142 -34.09 15.42 0.32
C LYS A 142 -35.28 15.18 1.27
N GLY A 143 -36.50 15.19 0.72
CA GLY A 143 -37.76 15.03 1.48
C GLY A 143 -38.30 16.35 2.03
N VAL A 144 -39.48 16.29 2.65
CA VAL A 144 -40.20 17.50 3.10
C VAL A 144 -39.48 18.19 4.27
N ALA A 145 -38.84 17.42 5.13
CA ALA A 145 -38.09 17.91 6.29
C ALA A 145 -36.58 17.75 6.13
N GLY A 146 -36.05 17.51 4.92
CA GLY A 146 -34.65 17.21 4.68
C GLY A 146 -34.18 15.92 5.38
N ASP A 147 -35.11 15.00 5.60
CA ASP A 147 -34.92 13.78 6.39
C ASP A 147 -34.28 12.61 5.61
N LEU A 148 -34.16 12.79 4.29
CA LEU A 148 -33.45 11.84 3.42
C LEU A 148 -32.09 12.40 3.02
N PRO A 149 -31.06 11.53 2.86
CA PRO A 149 -29.74 11.98 2.43
C PRO A 149 -29.78 12.62 1.03
N PRO A 150 -28.76 13.43 0.67
CA PRO A 150 -28.67 14.12 -0.63
C PRO A 150 -28.70 13.19 -1.83
N ASN A 151 -28.17 11.98 -1.70
CA ASN A 151 -28.17 10.92 -2.72
C ASN A 151 -28.08 9.53 -2.07
N ASN A 152 -28.00 8.49 -2.89
CA ASN A 152 -27.99 7.09 -2.46
C ASN A 152 -26.60 6.50 -2.25
N TRP A 153 -25.57 7.33 -2.07
CA TRP A 153 -24.20 6.82 -1.93
C TRP A 153 -24.02 6.05 -0.64
N GLU A 154 -23.22 4.98 -0.76
CA GLU A 154 -22.86 4.12 0.36
C GLU A 154 -21.37 4.28 0.71
N SER A 155 -21.06 4.17 2.00
CA SER A 155 -19.70 4.19 2.51
C SER A 155 -18.93 2.93 2.07
N VAL A 156 -17.64 3.07 1.80
CA VAL A 156 -16.73 1.94 1.51
C VAL A 156 -16.75 0.92 2.66
N PHE A 157 -16.93 1.38 3.89
CA PHE A 157 -17.04 0.52 5.07
C PHE A 157 -18.45 -0.02 5.32
N GLY A 158 -19.41 0.34 4.47
CA GLY A 158 -20.81 -0.08 4.55
C GLY A 158 -21.73 0.94 5.21
N GLY A 159 -23.01 0.87 4.86
CA GLY A 159 -24.01 1.82 5.29
C GLY A 159 -24.02 3.13 4.48
N PRO A 160 -24.87 4.11 4.83
CA PRO A 160 -24.96 5.39 4.12
C PRO A 160 -23.66 6.18 4.16
N ALA A 161 -23.31 6.87 3.07
CA ALA A 161 -22.16 7.79 3.00
C ALA A 161 -22.47 9.20 3.51
N TRP A 162 -23.63 9.43 4.07
CA TRP A 162 -24.08 10.72 4.56
C TRP A 162 -24.55 10.64 6.00
N THR A 163 -24.11 11.59 6.82
CA THR A 163 -24.57 11.75 8.22
C THR A 163 -25.17 13.12 8.41
N ARG A 164 -26.39 13.17 8.99
CA ARG A 164 -27.07 14.42 9.30
C ARG A 164 -26.53 15.02 10.58
N VAL A 165 -26.18 16.31 10.56
CA VAL A 165 -25.77 17.02 11.78
C VAL A 165 -26.98 17.54 12.56
N ALA A 166 -26.81 17.71 13.86
CA ALA A 166 -27.68 18.55 14.67
C ALA A 166 -27.12 19.98 14.68
N GLU A 167 -27.96 20.98 14.41
CA GLU A 167 -27.56 22.38 14.53
C GLU A 167 -27.40 22.79 16.01
N SER A 168 -26.79 23.92 16.29
CA SER A 168 -26.51 24.39 17.65
C SER A 168 -27.74 24.59 18.52
N ASP A 169 -28.93 24.75 17.93
CA ASP A 169 -30.22 24.83 18.61
C ASP A 169 -30.91 23.46 18.77
N GLY A 170 -30.26 22.38 18.36
CA GLY A 170 -30.79 21.03 18.40
C GLY A 170 -31.69 20.66 17.22
N SER A 171 -31.95 21.58 16.29
CA SER A 171 -32.72 21.27 15.08
C SER A 171 -31.92 20.36 14.13
N PRO A 172 -32.61 19.54 13.31
CA PRO A 172 -31.98 18.76 12.26
C PRO A 172 -31.35 19.67 11.20
N GLY A 173 -30.05 19.54 10.98
CA GLY A 173 -29.27 20.32 10.04
C GLY A 173 -29.01 19.66 8.69
N GLN A 174 -27.96 20.15 8.04
CA GLN A 174 -27.46 19.60 6.79
C GLN A 174 -26.85 18.20 6.98
N TRP A 175 -26.55 17.56 5.86
CA TRP A 175 -25.83 16.29 5.81
C TRP A 175 -24.39 16.55 5.34
N TYR A 176 -23.41 15.88 5.96
CA TYR A 176 -22.05 15.87 5.46
C TYR A 176 -21.72 14.50 4.83
N LEU A 177 -20.91 14.54 3.77
CA LEU A 177 -20.41 13.36 3.08
C LEU A 177 -19.25 12.74 3.85
N HIS A 178 -19.22 11.41 3.90
CA HIS A 178 -18.09 10.60 4.31
C HIS A 178 -18.05 9.32 3.48
N LEU A 179 -17.20 9.26 2.47
CA LEU A 179 -17.08 8.05 1.64
C LEU A 179 -16.52 6.86 2.43
N PHE A 180 -15.86 7.13 3.57
CA PHE A 180 -15.35 6.15 4.52
C PHE A 180 -16.15 6.18 5.82
N ASP A 181 -15.49 6.24 6.97
CA ASP A 181 -16.18 6.31 8.26
C ASP A 181 -16.92 7.64 8.46
N ALA A 182 -18.00 7.62 9.25
CA ALA A 182 -18.68 8.86 9.64
C ALA A 182 -17.76 9.84 10.40
N SER A 183 -16.67 9.35 10.96
CA SER A 183 -15.60 10.15 11.55
C SER A 183 -14.57 10.69 10.55
N GLN A 184 -14.76 10.44 9.25
CA GLN A 184 -13.86 10.87 8.17
C GLN A 184 -14.61 11.75 7.16
N PRO A 185 -15.00 13.00 7.52
CA PRO A 185 -15.74 13.91 6.64
C PRO A 185 -14.91 14.28 5.41
N ASP A 186 -15.53 14.19 4.23
CA ASP A 186 -14.91 14.51 2.95
C ASP A 186 -14.76 16.03 2.76
N PHE A 187 -13.56 16.44 2.35
CA PHE A 187 -13.30 17.82 1.93
C PHE A 187 -14.05 18.19 0.64
N ASP A 188 -14.42 19.47 0.50
CA ASP A 188 -14.90 20.01 -0.77
C ASP A 188 -13.74 20.66 -1.55
N TRP A 189 -13.14 19.93 -2.47
CA TRP A 189 -12.00 20.39 -3.28
C TRP A 189 -12.37 21.50 -4.29
N LYS A 190 -13.63 21.90 -4.39
CA LYS A 190 -14.02 23.14 -5.07
C LYS A 190 -13.64 24.38 -4.25
N ASN A 191 -13.35 24.21 -2.95
CA ASN A 191 -12.95 25.31 -2.07
C ASN A 191 -11.42 25.56 -2.17
N PRO A 192 -10.97 26.76 -2.53
CA PRO A 192 -9.54 27.07 -2.65
C PRO A 192 -8.77 26.94 -1.33
N GLU A 193 -9.42 27.02 -0.18
CA GLU A 193 -8.76 26.83 1.11
C GLU A 193 -8.29 25.37 1.32
N VAL A 194 -8.98 24.40 0.71
CA VAL A 194 -8.55 23.00 0.74
C VAL A 194 -7.27 22.81 -0.06
N TRP A 195 -7.15 23.47 -1.22
CA TRP A 195 -5.92 23.49 -2.01
C TRP A 195 -4.75 24.08 -1.22
N GLU A 196 -4.97 25.20 -0.52
CA GLU A 196 -3.95 25.86 0.27
C GLU A 196 -3.54 25.05 1.51
N LEU A 197 -4.51 24.34 2.14
CA LEU A 197 -4.20 23.41 3.22
C LEU A 197 -3.19 22.36 2.74
N PHE A 198 -3.48 21.67 1.64
CA PHE A 198 -2.60 20.60 1.16
C PHE A 198 -1.30 21.14 0.57
N ARG A 199 -1.28 22.33 -0.03
CA ARG A 199 -0.02 23.01 -0.35
C ARG A 199 0.85 23.16 0.90
N SER A 200 0.26 23.64 1.99
CA SER A 200 0.97 23.84 3.27
C SER A 200 1.46 22.51 3.87
N VAL A 201 0.66 21.44 3.76
CA VAL A 201 1.05 20.10 4.22
C VAL A 201 2.24 19.55 3.44
N LEU A 202 2.18 19.64 2.11
CA LEU A 202 3.29 19.16 1.26
C LEU A 202 4.58 19.93 1.55
N THR A 203 4.52 21.26 1.58
CA THR A 203 5.70 22.10 1.87
C THR A 203 6.25 21.85 3.26
N PHE A 204 5.39 21.66 4.26
CA PHE A 204 5.80 21.35 5.63
C PHE A 204 6.71 20.11 5.73
N TRP A 205 6.35 19.04 5.05
CA TRP A 205 7.12 17.80 5.07
C TRP A 205 8.33 17.85 4.12
N LEU A 206 8.19 18.50 2.95
CA LEU A 206 9.32 18.72 2.04
C LEU A 206 10.43 19.58 2.68
N ASP A 207 10.07 20.61 3.46
CA ASP A 207 11.01 21.44 4.22
C ASP A 207 11.79 20.63 5.29
N ARG A 208 11.23 19.48 5.72
CA ARG A 208 11.84 18.52 6.66
C ARG A 208 12.63 17.40 5.99
N GLY A 209 12.70 17.43 4.66
CA GLY A 209 13.55 16.52 3.91
C GLY A 209 12.87 15.23 3.44
N VAL A 210 11.54 15.07 3.50
CA VAL A 210 10.91 13.91 2.87
C VAL A 210 11.16 13.91 1.36
N ASP A 211 11.24 12.71 0.78
CA ASP A 211 11.55 12.53 -0.64
C ASP A 211 10.30 12.42 -1.51
N GLY A 212 9.12 12.36 -0.91
CA GLY A 212 7.86 12.35 -1.62
C GLY A 212 6.69 11.88 -0.79
N PHE A 213 5.57 11.66 -1.50
CA PHE A 213 4.31 11.29 -0.87
C PHE A 213 3.63 10.13 -1.59
N ARG A 214 3.02 9.24 -0.82
CA ARG A 214 1.98 8.35 -1.31
C ARG A 214 0.63 9.05 -1.06
N VAL A 215 -0.16 9.16 -2.11
CA VAL A 215 -1.44 9.89 -2.09
C VAL A 215 -2.57 8.88 -1.89
N ASP A 216 -3.15 8.92 -0.71
CA ASP A 216 -4.29 8.10 -0.32
C ASP A 216 -5.54 8.47 -1.11
N VAL A 217 -6.31 7.45 -1.54
CA VAL A 217 -7.59 7.64 -2.27
C VAL A 217 -7.48 8.69 -3.38
N ALA A 218 -6.39 8.67 -4.16
CA ALA A 218 -6.10 9.71 -5.14
C ALA A 218 -7.23 9.95 -6.16
N HIS A 219 -8.04 8.94 -6.44
CA HIS A 219 -9.16 9.00 -7.37
C HIS A 219 -10.47 9.52 -6.74
N GLY A 220 -10.48 9.77 -5.42
CA GLY A 220 -11.68 10.13 -4.67
C GLY A 220 -11.85 11.62 -4.37
N VAL A 221 -10.82 12.46 -4.55
CA VAL A 221 -10.84 13.86 -4.06
C VAL A 221 -11.89 14.73 -4.75
N ILE A 222 -12.24 14.49 -6.00
CA ILE A 222 -13.27 15.22 -6.75
C ILE A 222 -14.50 14.35 -6.93
N LYS A 223 -15.69 14.93 -6.70
CA LYS A 223 -16.98 14.29 -6.90
C LYS A 223 -17.68 14.89 -8.13
N ALA A 224 -18.53 14.09 -8.80
CA ALA A 224 -19.31 14.54 -9.94
C ALA A 224 -20.17 15.75 -9.60
N GLU A 225 -20.33 16.66 -10.55
CA GLU A 225 -21.16 17.83 -10.38
C GLU A 225 -22.62 17.45 -10.14
N GLY A 226 -23.29 18.15 -9.22
CA GLY A 226 -24.68 17.87 -8.85
C GLY A 226 -24.86 16.64 -7.97
N LEU A 227 -23.82 15.89 -7.68
CA LEU A 227 -23.84 14.69 -6.80
C LEU A 227 -24.98 13.72 -7.17
N PRO A 228 -25.03 13.22 -8.43
CA PRO A 228 -26.11 12.34 -8.89
C PRO A 228 -26.14 11.04 -8.08
N ASP A 229 -27.29 10.37 -8.06
CA ASP A 229 -27.39 9.03 -7.50
C ASP A 229 -26.44 8.08 -8.23
N GLY A 230 -25.78 7.19 -7.48
CA GLY A 230 -24.89 6.16 -8.01
C GLY A 230 -25.66 4.87 -8.34
N GLU A 231 -25.08 4.02 -9.18
CA GLU A 231 -25.58 2.67 -9.39
C GLU A 231 -25.36 1.83 -8.13
N LYS A 232 -26.36 1.06 -7.72
CA LYS A 232 -26.22 0.09 -6.64
C LYS A 232 -25.59 -1.18 -7.20
N LEU A 233 -24.28 -1.29 -7.07
CA LEU A 233 -23.56 -2.50 -7.43
C LEU A 233 -23.44 -3.39 -6.18
N HIS A 234 -24.04 -4.58 -6.21
CA HIS A 234 -23.92 -5.57 -5.12
C HIS A 234 -22.49 -6.08 -4.94
N HIS A 235 -21.68 -6.05 -6.00
CA HIS A 235 -20.25 -6.31 -6.00
C HIS A 235 -19.62 -5.35 -7.02
N PRO A 236 -19.10 -4.18 -6.59
CA PRO A 236 -18.42 -3.30 -7.53
C PRO A 236 -17.23 -4.07 -8.15
N PRO A 237 -17.11 -4.07 -9.49
CA PRO A 237 -15.92 -4.63 -10.12
C PRO A 237 -14.69 -3.85 -9.65
N LEU A 238 -13.52 -4.48 -9.73
CA LEU A 238 -12.24 -3.78 -9.60
C LEU A 238 -12.26 -2.53 -10.49
N GLY A 239 -11.97 -1.39 -9.91
CA GLY A 239 -12.16 -0.11 -10.58
C GLY A 239 -13.46 0.52 -10.11
N ASN A 240 -13.34 1.38 -9.13
CA ASN A 240 -14.46 2.12 -8.57
C ASN A 240 -15.00 3.10 -9.60
N ASN A 241 -15.95 2.65 -10.42
CA ASN A 241 -16.71 3.50 -11.33
C ASN A 241 -17.92 4.03 -10.58
N GLY A 242 -18.04 5.34 -10.47
CA GLY A 242 -19.19 5.97 -9.85
C GLY A 242 -19.02 7.49 -9.80
N PRO A 243 -20.05 8.23 -9.45
CA PRO A 243 -19.99 9.69 -9.45
C PRO A 243 -19.09 10.29 -8.37
N PHE A 244 -18.50 9.46 -7.53
CA PHE A 244 -17.61 9.86 -6.45
C PHE A 244 -16.15 9.40 -6.65
N TRP A 245 -15.85 8.69 -7.76
CA TRP A 245 -14.52 8.22 -8.11
C TRP A 245 -14.09 8.69 -9.50
N ASP A 246 -12.79 8.87 -9.70
CA ASP A 246 -12.14 9.07 -10.99
C ASP A 246 -12.78 10.19 -11.86
N GLN A 247 -13.12 11.31 -11.22
CA GLN A 247 -13.64 12.48 -11.94
C GLN A 247 -12.48 13.28 -12.54
N GLU A 248 -12.65 13.81 -13.75
CA GLU A 248 -11.59 14.51 -14.52
C GLU A 248 -10.89 15.62 -13.73
N GLY A 249 -11.59 16.27 -12.80
CA GLY A 249 -11.02 17.34 -11.97
C GLY A 249 -9.89 16.90 -11.03
N VAL A 250 -9.69 15.59 -10.78
CA VAL A 250 -8.60 15.08 -9.91
C VAL A 250 -7.23 15.43 -10.50
N HIS A 251 -7.10 15.40 -11.82
CA HIS A 251 -5.85 15.65 -12.54
C HIS A 251 -5.30 17.05 -12.27
N ALA A 252 -6.15 18.07 -12.19
CA ALA A 252 -5.74 19.44 -11.88
C ALA A 252 -5.09 19.56 -10.49
N VAL A 253 -5.56 18.77 -9.51
CA VAL A 253 -4.97 18.71 -8.17
C VAL A 253 -3.53 18.21 -8.26
N TYR A 254 -3.31 17.12 -8.98
CA TYR A 254 -1.99 16.47 -9.05
C TYR A 254 -1.01 17.22 -9.95
N GLN A 255 -1.49 17.91 -10.96
CA GLN A 255 -0.68 18.86 -11.74
C GLN A 255 -0.16 20.02 -10.88
N GLU A 256 -0.96 20.53 -9.96
CA GLU A 256 -0.51 21.55 -9.02
C GLU A 256 0.49 20.98 -8.01
N TRP A 257 0.23 19.80 -7.46
CA TRP A 257 1.15 19.14 -6.54
C TRP A 257 2.49 18.80 -7.20
N ARG A 258 2.47 18.37 -8.46
CA ARG A 258 3.69 18.14 -9.24
C ARG A 258 4.57 19.39 -9.28
N LYS A 259 4.01 20.56 -9.53
CA LYS A 259 4.75 21.85 -9.55
C LYS A 259 5.35 22.18 -8.18
N ILE A 260 4.63 21.87 -7.10
CA ILE A 260 5.16 22.06 -5.74
C ILE A 260 6.41 21.20 -5.56
N LEU A 261 6.34 19.90 -5.85
CA LEU A 261 7.48 19.00 -5.69
C LEU A 261 8.67 19.41 -6.57
N GLU A 262 8.45 19.76 -7.83
CA GLU A 262 9.49 20.22 -8.75
C GLU A 262 10.25 21.47 -8.24
N SER A 263 9.57 22.31 -7.45
CA SER A 263 10.24 23.46 -6.83
C SER A 263 11.25 23.08 -5.74
N TYR A 264 11.16 21.85 -5.19
CA TYR A 264 12.10 21.30 -4.21
C TYR A 264 13.21 20.44 -4.86
N GLY A 265 13.02 20.01 -6.08
CA GLY A 265 14.00 19.24 -6.84
C GLY A 265 13.36 18.17 -7.73
N PRO A 266 14.09 17.73 -8.76
CA PRO A 266 13.59 16.72 -9.69
C PRO A 266 13.56 15.30 -9.11
N ASP A 267 14.09 15.10 -7.91
CA ASP A 267 14.17 13.83 -7.20
C ASP A 267 13.01 13.60 -6.22
N LYS A 268 12.08 14.55 -6.11
CA LYS A 268 10.87 14.39 -5.29
C LYS A 268 9.76 13.71 -6.06
N MET A 269 9.01 12.80 -5.40
CA MET A 269 8.04 11.96 -6.09
C MET A 269 6.65 11.93 -5.45
N LEU A 270 5.65 11.60 -6.26
CA LEU A 270 4.28 11.28 -5.85
C LEU A 270 3.91 9.86 -6.35
N CYS A 271 3.27 9.08 -5.49
CA CYS A 271 2.71 7.78 -5.85
C CYS A 271 1.20 7.76 -5.57
N ALA A 272 0.39 7.48 -6.59
CA ALA A 272 -1.06 7.38 -6.44
C ALA A 272 -1.49 6.03 -5.85
N GLU A 273 -2.32 6.08 -4.82
CA GLU A 273 -3.21 4.97 -4.50
C GLU A 273 -4.55 5.24 -5.20
N ALA A 274 -4.79 4.50 -6.28
CA ALA A 274 -6.00 4.66 -7.08
C ALA A 274 -6.49 3.30 -7.59
N TRP A 275 -7.73 2.96 -7.25
CA TRP A 275 -8.41 1.77 -7.75
C TRP A 275 -9.18 2.14 -9.02
N VAL A 276 -8.47 2.32 -10.12
CA VAL A 276 -9.04 2.77 -11.41
C VAL A 276 -8.79 1.74 -12.50
N MET A 277 -9.85 1.34 -13.18
CA MET A 277 -9.81 0.43 -14.31
C MET A 277 -10.58 1.02 -15.51
N PRO A 278 -10.18 0.73 -16.74
CA PRO A 278 -8.99 -0.06 -17.13
C PRO A 278 -7.67 0.66 -16.82
N LEU A 279 -6.56 -0.06 -16.86
CA LEU A 279 -5.22 0.49 -16.55
C LEU A 279 -4.86 1.71 -17.41
N ALA A 280 -5.40 1.82 -18.63
CA ALA A 280 -5.24 3.01 -19.47
C ALA A 280 -5.77 4.29 -18.81
N LYS A 281 -6.84 4.22 -17.99
CA LYS A 281 -7.32 5.36 -17.20
C LYS A 281 -6.41 5.64 -16.02
N MET A 282 -5.95 4.58 -15.32
CA MET A 282 -4.99 4.72 -14.22
C MET A 282 -3.69 5.40 -14.70
N ALA A 283 -3.25 5.09 -15.92
CA ALA A 283 -2.06 5.71 -16.51
C ALA A 283 -2.18 7.24 -16.65
N HIS A 284 -3.39 7.82 -16.66
CA HIS A 284 -3.56 9.27 -16.68
C HIS A 284 -3.04 9.94 -15.40
N TYR A 285 -3.04 9.25 -14.26
CA TYR A 285 -2.51 9.78 -12.99
C TYR A 285 -0.98 9.95 -12.99
N VAL A 286 -0.29 9.32 -13.94
CA VAL A 286 1.17 9.34 -14.04
C VAL A 286 1.67 9.95 -15.34
N ARG A 287 0.89 10.83 -15.96
CA ARG A 287 1.39 11.68 -17.07
C ARG A 287 2.54 12.54 -16.60
N SER A 288 3.35 13.01 -17.50
CA SER A 288 4.62 13.73 -17.21
C SER A 288 4.46 14.97 -16.33
N ASP A 289 3.28 15.56 -16.28
CA ASP A 289 2.92 16.73 -15.49
C ASP A 289 2.10 16.42 -14.23
N GLU A 290 1.93 15.12 -13.89
CA GLU A 290 1.17 14.65 -12.73
C GLU A 290 2.05 13.83 -11.76
N MET A 291 1.52 12.73 -11.19
CA MET A 291 2.29 11.89 -10.28
C MET A 291 3.35 11.07 -11.02
N HIS A 292 4.25 10.46 -10.28
CA HIS A 292 5.38 9.71 -10.82
C HIS A 292 5.07 8.22 -10.92
N GLN A 293 4.28 7.72 -9.96
CA GLN A 293 3.93 6.32 -9.83
C GLN A 293 2.44 6.17 -9.50
N ALA A 294 1.86 5.03 -9.86
CA ALA A 294 0.55 4.60 -9.38
C ALA A 294 0.58 3.09 -9.14
N PHE A 295 0.09 2.64 -8.00
CA PHE A 295 0.05 1.21 -7.67
C PHE A 295 -0.73 0.42 -8.71
N ASN A 296 -0.12 -0.63 -9.24
CA ASN A 296 -0.76 -1.55 -10.16
C ASN A 296 -1.60 -2.59 -9.40
N PHE A 297 -2.77 -2.20 -8.98
CA PHE A 297 -3.70 -3.10 -8.28
C PHE A 297 -4.30 -4.17 -9.19
N GLY A 298 -4.27 -3.96 -10.51
CA GLY A 298 -4.61 -5.01 -11.47
C GLY A 298 -3.65 -6.20 -11.36
N TYR A 299 -2.33 -5.93 -11.25
CA TYR A 299 -1.33 -6.97 -11.01
C TYR A 299 -1.49 -7.63 -9.63
N LEU A 300 -1.70 -6.84 -8.57
CA LEU A 300 -1.93 -7.34 -7.21
C LEU A 300 -3.10 -8.33 -7.15
N ALA A 301 -4.19 -8.03 -7.86
CA ALA A 301 -5.41 -8.84 -7.86
C ALA A 301 -5.38 -10.03 -8.82
N THR A 302 -4.32 -10.15 -9.65
CA THR A 302 -4.21 -11.23 -10.64
C THR A 302 -3.86 -12.56 -9.96
N SER A 303 -4.45 -13.65 -10.43
CA SER A 303 -4.11 -15.01 -10.01
C SER A 303 -2.69 -15.38 -10.45
N PHE A 304 -2.07 -16.33 -9.71
CA PHE A 304 -0.73 -16.84 -10.07
C PHE A 304 -0.86 -17.91 -11.17
N GLU A 305 -1.40 -17.50 -12.32
CA GLU A 305 -1.60 -18.31 -13.52
C GLU A 305 -0.92 -17.62 -14.71
N ALA A 306 -0.24 -18.40 -15.55
CA ALA A 306 0.63 -17.86 -16.59
C ALA A 306 -0.12 -16.96 -17.58
N GLU A 307 -1.31 -17.33 -18.03
CA GLU A 307 -2.10 -16.56 -18.99
C GLU A 307 -2.53 -15.22 -18.38
N ALA A 308 -3.05 -15.24 -17.15
CA ALA A 308 -3.49 -14.06 -16.43
C ALA A 308 -2.31 -13.09 -16.17
N LEU A 309 -1.17 -13.63 -15.72
CA LEU A 309 0.06 -12.85 -15.49
C LEU A 309 0.60 -12.24 -16.77
N ARG A 310 0.66 -12.99 -17.88
CA ARG A 310 1.08 -12.45 -19.18
C ARG A 310 0.17 -11.33 -19.65
N SER A 311 -1.15 -11.51 -19.50
CA SER A 311 -2.14 -10.51 -19.90
C SER A 311 -1.95 -9.20 -19.14
N ILE A 312 -1.95 -9.26 -17.80
CA ILE A 312 -1.83 -8.06 -16.96
C ILE A 312 -0.47 -7.37 -17.10
N ILE A 313 0.63 -8.13 -17.27
CA ILE A 313 1.96 -7.56 -17.51
C ILE A 313 1.97 -6.79 -18.83
N ASN A 314 1.45 -7.38 -19.91
CA ASN A 314 1.36 -6.71 -21.21
C ASN A 314 0.49 -5.45 -21.15
N GLU A 315 -0.69 -5.53 -20.56
CA GLU A 315 -1.59 -4.39 -20.40
C GLU A 315 -0.93 -3.27 -19.59
N SER A 316 -0.24 -3.63 -18.50
CA SER A 316 0.46 -2.68 -17.64
C SER A 316 1.58 -1.96 -18.38
N LEU A 317 2.47 -2.71 -19.04
CA LEU A 317 3.59 -2.11 -19.77
C LEU A 317 3.11 -1.24 -20.95
N ALA A 318 2.02 -1.63 -21.60
CA ALA A 318 1.42 -0.83 -22.67
C ALA A 318 0.76 0.45 -22.14
N ALA A 319 -0.03 0.36 -21.06
CA ALA A 319 -0.76 1.49 -20.52
C ALA A 319 0.19 2.55 -19.94
N PHE A 320 1.09 2.16 -19.03
CA PHE A 320 2.03 3.08 -18.39
C PHE A 320 3.11 3.55 -19.35
N GLY A 321 3.66 2.65 -20.18
CA GLY A 321 4.62 3.03 -21.23
C GLY A 321 4.05 3.99 -22.26
N GLY A 322 2.74 3.90 -22.54
CA GLY A 322 2.02 4.81 -23.43
C GLY A 322 2.01 6.28 -22.98
N VAL A 323 2.18 6.53 -21.68
CA VAL A 323 2.32 7.89 -21.09
C VAL A 323 3.76 8.21 -20.68
N GLY A 324 4.71 7.32 -20.95
CA GLY A 324 6.13 7.51 -20.63
C GLY A 324 6.49 7.25 -19.16
N SER A 325 5.65 6.55 -18.41
CA SER A 325 5.87 6.21 -17.00
C SER A 325 6.16 4.71 -16.81
N PRO A 326 6.90 4.33 -15.75
CA PRO A 326 7.09 2.94 -15.41
C PRO A 326 5.83 2.35 -14.81
N SER A 327 5.68 1.03 -14.91
CA SER A 327 4.71 0.29 -14.08
C SER A 327 5.22 0.20 -12.64
N THR A 328 4.30 0.25 -11.67
CA THR A 328 4.61 0.15 -10.24
C THR A 328 3.98 -1.13 -9.69
N TRP A 329 4.81 -2.15 -9.49
CA TRP A 329 4.38 -3.50 -9.13
C TRP A 329 4.19 -3.65 -7.62
N VAL A 330 3.15 -4.35 -7.22
CA VAL A 330 2.83 -4.60 -5.81
C VAL A 330 2.09 -5.92 -5.67
N LEU A 331 2.38 -6.69 -4.60
CA LEU A 331 1.69 -7.94 -4.26
C LEU A 331 0.97 -7.87 -2.91
N SER A 332 1.41 -7.03 -1.99
CA SER A 332 0.80 -6.88 -0.66
C SER A 332 0.93 -5.45 -0.16
N ASN A 333 0.00 -5.05 0.69
CA ASN A 333 0.04 -3.84 1.50
C ASN A 333 -0.77 -4.05 2.79
N HIS A 334 -0.99 -3.00 3.56
CA HIS A 334 -1.71 -3.04 4.84
C HIS A 334 -3.25 -3.13 4.69
N ASP A 335 -3.78 -3.18 3.47
CA ASP A 335 -5.21 -3.19 3.17
C ASP A 335 -5.70 -4.48 2.52
N VAL A 336 -4.78 -5.38 2.16
CA VAL A 336 -5.11 -6.64 1.50
C VAL A 336 -4.56 -7.85 2.24
N VAL A 337 -5.21 -8.99 2.09
CA VAL A 337 -4.70 -10.27 2.59
C VAL A 337 -3.30 -10.52 2.03
N ARG A 338 -2.35 -10.88 2.91
CA ARG A 338 -0.96 -11.14 2.53
C ARG A 338 -0.87 -12.18 1.41
N HIS A 339 -0.05 -11.92 0.41
CA HIS A 339 0.01 -12.80 -0.77
C HIS A 339 0.48 -14.23 -0.43
N ALA A 340 1.28 -14.43 0.65
CA ALA A 340 1.63 -15.76 1.15
C ALA A 340 0.40 -16.59 1.58
N THR A 341 -0.69 -15.95 1.97
CA THR A 341 -1.96 -16.61 2.25
C THR A 341 -2.87 -16.60 1.03
N ARG A 342 -3.01 -15.46 0.38
CA ARG A 342 -3.91 -15.26 -0.75
C ARG A 342 -3.62 -16.23 -1.90
N LEU A 343 -2.37 -16.48 -2.23
CA LEU A 343 -1.98 -17.39 -3.31
C LEU A 343 -2.10 -18.87 -2.94
N GLY A 344 -2.38 -19.18 -1.68
CA GLY A 344 -2.70 -20.54 -1.19
C GLY A 344 -4.21 -20.84 -1.17
N THR A 345 -5.05 -19.97 -1.73
CA THR A 345 -6.51 -20.15 -1.80
C THR A 345 -7.02 -19.92 -3.21
N ASP A 346 -8.18 -20.46 -3.53
CA ASP A 346 -8.91 -20.15 -4.78
C ASP A 346 -9.71 -18.84 -4.69
N PHE A 347 -9.62 -18.15 -3.56
CA PHE A 347 -10.39 -16.94 -3.22
C PHE A 347 -10.03 -15.68 -4.05
N VAL A 348 -8.94 -15.72 -4.78
CA VAL A 348 -8.32 -14.55 -5.44
C VAL A 348 -9.14 -13.95 -6.59
N SER A 349 -10.12 -14.69 -7.11
CA SER A 349 -10.78 -14.32 -8.38
C SER A 349 -11.87 -13.23 -8.28
N GLN A 350 -12.14 -12.64 -7.10
CA GLN A 350 -13.35 -11.85 -6.91
C GLN A 350 -13.15 -10.40 -6.43
N GLY A 351 -11.99 -9.80 -6.57
CA GLY A 351 -11.77 -8.39 -6.21
C GLY A 351 -10.90 -8.17 -4.97
N GLN A 352 -11.05 -7.01 -4.29
CA GLN A 352 -10.29 -6.71 -3.08
C GLN A 352 -10.49 -7.80 -2.02
N PRO A 353 -9.42 -8.46 -1.57
CA PRO A 353 -9.53 -9.45 -0.49
C PRO A 353 -9.90 -8.74 0.81
N THR A 354 -11.12 -8.94 1.28
CA THR A 354 -11.69 -8.24 2.46
C THR A 354 -11.36 -8.93 3.78
N GLY A 355 -10.24 -9.64 3.85
CA GLY A 355 -9.82 -10.39 5.02
C GLY A 355 -10.31 -11.84 5.05
N ILE A 356 -9.57 -12.68 5.74
CA ILE A 356 -9.89 -14.08 5.99
C ILE A 356 -9.92 -14.30 7.50
N GLY A 357 -10.82 -15.14 7.97
CA GLY A 357 -10.93 -15.45 9.39
C GLY A 357 -11.45 -16.86 9.66
N PRO A 358 -11.65 -17.24 10.93
CA PRO A 358 -11.98 -18.61 11.34
C PRO A 358 -13.22 -19.18 10.68
N ARG A 359 -14.21 -18.34 10.35
CA ARG A 359 -15.49 -18.74 9.73
C ARG A 359 -15.50 -18.62 8.20
N SER A 360 -14.40 -18.17 7.59
CA SER A 360 -14.28 -18.13 6.12
C SER A 360 -14.40 -19.55 5.55
N PRO A 361 -15.13 -19.72 4.43
CA PRO A 361 -15.40 -21.06 3.87
C PRO A 361 -14.11 -21.74 3.38
N GLU A 362 -13.18 -20.96 2.84
CA GLU A 362 -11.93 -21.47 2.31
C GLU A 362 -10.84 -21.41 3.37
N LYS A 363 -9.98 -22.43 3.38
CA LYS A 363 -8.80 -22.49 4.23
C LYS A 363 -7.55 -22.44 3.35
N PRO A 364 -6.66 -21.47 3.60
CA PRO A 364 -5.41 -21.39 2.85
C PRO A 364 -4.53 -22.63 3.06
N ASP A 365 -3.95 -23.14 1.98
CA ASP A 365 -2.80 -24.04 2.06
C ASP A 365 -1.54 -23.18 2.30
N ALA A 366 -1.03 -23.19 3.52
CA ALA A 366 0.09 -22.34 3.92
C ALA A 366 1.39 -22.67 3.19
N LEU A 367 1.66 -23.96 2.90
CA LEU A 367 2.88 -24.38 2.22
C LEU A 367 2.83 -24.01 0.73
N LEU A 368 1.72 -24.30 0.09
CA LEU A 368 1.47 -23.92 -1.31
C LEU A 368 1.48 -22.40 -1.46
N GLY A 369 0.82 -21.69 -0.56
CA GLY A 369 0.74 -20.24 -0.55
C GLY A 369 2.12 -19.60 -0.42
N LEU A 370 2.96 -20.05 0.50
CA LEU A 370 4.33 -19.56 0.65
C LEU A 370 5.19 -19.86 -0.58
N ARG A 371 5.07 -21.06 -1.17
CA ARG A 371 5.80 -21.42 -2.39
C ARG A 371 5.42 -20.51 -3.54
N LYS A 372 4.12 -20.33 -3.81
CA LYS A 372 3.61 -19.43 -4.85
C LYS A 372 4.01 -17.98 -4.58
N ALA A 373 3.97 -17.52 -3.31
CA ALA A 373 4.36 -16.17 -2.94
C ALA A 373 5.84 -15.89 -3.25
N ARG A 374 6.73 -16.80 -2.88
CA ARG A 374 8.17 -16.70 -3.22
C ARG A 374 8.37 -16.61 -4.74
N ALA A 375 7.67 -17.47 -5.50
CA ALA A 375 7.74 -17.47 -6.95
C ALA A 375 7.16 -16.18 -7.57
N ALA A 376 6.03 -15.68 -7.08
CA ALA A 376 5.40 -14.43 -7.52
C ALA A 376 6.28 -13.21 -7.24
N SER A 377 6.90 -13.15 -6.05
CA SER A 377 7.82 -12.06 -5.69
C SER A 377 9.07 -12.06 -6.57
N ALA A 378 9.62 -13.24 -6.87
CA ALA A 378 10.75 -13.34 -7.79
C ALA A 378 10.35 -12.94 -9.22
N LEU A 379 9.16 -13.31 -9.68
CA LEU A 379 8.63 -12.85 -10.97
C LEU A 379 8.46 -11.33 -10.98
N MET A 380 7.80 -10.75 -9.98
CA MET A 380 7.56 -9.32 -9.86
C MET A 380 8.85 -8.51 -9.86
N LEU A 381 9.83 -8.91 -9.04
CA LEU A 381 11.10 -8.22 -8.91
C LEU A 381 12.00 -8.34 -10.16
N ALA A 382 11.69 -9.23 -11.09
CA ALA A 382 12.36 -9.32 -12.37
C ALA A 382 11.77 -8.40 -13.45
N LEU A 383 10.59 -7.82 -13.22
CA LEU A 383 9.92 -6.95 -14.19
C LEU A 383 10.58 -5.56 -14.24
N PRO A 384 10.56 -4.88 -15.41
CA PRO A 384 10.96 -3.49 -15.51
C PRO A 384 9.96 -2.57 -14.78
N GLY A 385 10.44 -1.45 -14.28
CA GLY A 385 9.67 -0.50 -13.47
C GLY A 385 10.04 -0.57 -11.99
N SER A 386 9.21 0.01 -11.13
CA SER A 386 9.37 0.03 -9.67
C SER A 386 8.58 -1.08 -8.99
N ALA A 387 8.90 -1.37 -7.73
CA ALA A 387 8.16 -2.36 -6.94
C ALA A 387 8.00 -1.89 -5.49
N TYR A 388 6.90 -2.30 -4.86
CA TYR A 388 6.65 -2.07 -3.44
C TYR A 388 6.56 -3.39 -2.70
N LEU A 389 7.23 -3.46 -1.57
CA LEU A 389 7.24 -4.59 -0.64
C LEU A 389 6.57 -4.18 0.66
N TYR A 390 5.70 -5.00 1.19
CA TYR A 390 5.07 -4.76 2.47
C TYR A 390 5.89 -5.38 3.61
N GLN A 391 5.92 -4.73 4.77
CA GLN A 391 6.59 -5.26 5.97
C GLN A 391 6.19 -6.71 6.26
N GLY A 392 7.18 -7.56 6.55
CA GLY A 392 7.00 -8.99 6.80
C GLY A 392 6.87 -9.86 5.54
N GLU A 393 6.76 -9.25 4.36
CA GLU A 393 6.73 -9.98 3.09
C GLU A 393 8.03 -10.75 2.85
N GLY A 394 9.17 -10.10 3.09
CA GLY A 394 10.49 -10.74 3.03
C GLY A 394 10.75 -11.79 4.13
N LEU A 395 9.87 -11.95 5.09
CA LEU A 395 9.89 -13.05 6.07
C LEU A 395 8.92 -14.18 5.71
N GLY A 396 8.15 -14.03 4.64
CA GLY A 396 7.12 -14.99 4.25
C GLY A 396 5.91 -15.02 5.18
N LEU A 397 5.63 -13.93 5.91
CA LEU A 397 4.54 -13.90 6.88
C LEU A 397 3.18 -14.14 6.20
N PRO A 398 2.39 -15.10 6.69
CA PRO A 398 1.03 -15.28 6.26
C PRO A 398 0.08 -14.26 6.90
N GLU A 399 -1.15 -14.23 6.42
CA GLU A 399 -2.27 -13.59 7.11
C GLU A 399 -2.53 -14.27 8.46
N VAL A 400 -2.78 -13.49 9.50
CA VAL A 400 -3.20 -14.04 10.78
C VAL A 400 -4.72 -14.18 10.80
N ILE A 401 -5.21 -15.39 10.58
CA ILE A 401 -6.64 -15.67 10.40
C ILE A 401 -7.37 -15.92 11.72
N ASP A 402 -6.67 -16.34 12.77
CA ASP A 402 -7.24 -16.81 14.04
C ASP A 402 -7.29 -15.72 15.13
N ILE A 403 -7.33 -14.44 14.73
CA ILE A 403 -7.49 -13.35 15.69
C ILE A 403 -8.85 -13.49 16.40
N PRO A 404 -8.89 -13.57 17.74
CA PRO A 404 -10.14 -13.60 18.50
C PRO A 404 -11.01 -12.37 18.23
N ASP A 405 -12.32 -12.55 18.17
CA ASP A 405 -13.26 -11.48 17.83
C ASP A 405 -13.17 -10.26 18.78
N ASP A 406 -12.89 -10.49 20.07
CA ASP A 406 -12.71 -9.45 21.10
C ASP A 406 -11.36 -8.71 21.00
N ARG A 407 -10.42 -9.24 20.23
CA ARG A 407 -9.10 -8.62 20.00
C ARG A 407 -9.02 -7.87 18.68
N ARG A 408 -10.06 -7.95 17.83
CA ARG A 408 -10.11 -7.25 16.55
C ARG A 408 -10.25 -5.75 16.73
N LYS A 409 -9.71 -4.99 15.76
CA LYS A 409 -9.70 -3.52 15.74
C LYS A 409 -10.31 -2.94 14.45
N GLU A 410 -10.53 -3.76 13.45
CA GLU A 410 -10.98 -3.34 12.13
C GLU A 410 -12.43 -2.82 12.13
N PRO A 411 -12.70 -1.56 11.72
CA PRO A 411 -14.06 -1.01 11.66
C PRO A 411 -15.04 -1.82 10.83
N THR A 412 -14.58 -2.38 9.70
CA THR A 412 -15.40 -3.22 8.81
C THR A 412 -15.95 -4.46 9.52
N PHE A 413 -15.15 -5.07 10.43
CA PHE A 413 -15.58 -6.23 11.20
C PHE A 413 -16.79 -5.91 12.07
N PHE A 414 -16.73 -4.78 12.79
CA PHE A 414 -17.81 -4.37 13.69
C PHE A 414 -19.06 -3.93 12.92
N ARG A 415 -18.92 -3.22 11.82
CA ARG A 415 -20.04 -2.77 10.97
C ARG A 415 -20.73 -3.90 10.24
N ALA A 416 -19.95 -4.89 9.79
CA ALA A 416 -20.49 -6.10 9.16
C ALA A 416 -20.92 -7.16 10.19
N HIS A 417 -21.03 -6.83 11.48
CA HIS A 417 -21.42 -7.76 12.55
C HIS A 417 -20.65 -9.09 12.54
N GLY A 418 -19.36 -9.03 12.19
CA GLY A 418 -18.48 -10.20 12.12
C GLY A 418 -18.56 -11.03 10.82
N GLU A 419 -19.31 -10.58 9.83
CA GLU A 419 -19.40 -11.25 8.52
C GLU A 419 -18.19 -10.96 7.61
N ARG A 420 -17.53 -9.82 7.82
CA ARG A 420 -16.33 -9.38 7.08
C ARG A 420 -15.18 -9.16 8.06
N TYR A 421 -14.06 -9.85 7.84
CA TYR A 421 -12.93 -9.82 8.78
C TYR A 421 -12.04 -8.58 8.63
N GLY A 422 -12.02 -7.96 7.47
CA GLY A 422 -11.22 -6.76 7.23
C GLY A 422 -9.71 -7.03 7.28
N ARG A 423 -8.94 -6.04 7.75
CA ARG A 423 -7.49 -5.92 7.52
C ARG A 423 -6.60 -6.32 8.72
N ASP A 424 -7.17 -6.68 9.87
CA ASP A 424 -6.38 -6.96 11.08
C ASP A 424 -5.29 -8.03 10.86
N GLY A 425 -5.61 -9.06 10.07
CA GLY A 425 -4.71 -10.21 9.87
C GLY A 425 -3.40 -9.86 9.17
N CYS A 426 -3.41 -8.90 8.23
CA CYS A 426 -2.18 -8.42 7.58
C CYS A 426 -1.41 -7.38 8.42
N ARG A 427 -2.04 -6.84 9.48
CA ARG A 427 -1.52 -5.75 10.32
C ARG A 427 -0.89 -6.21 11.63
N VAL A 428 -0.85 -7.50 11.92
CA VAL A 428 -0.23 -8.06 13.13
C VAL A 428 1.27 -7.68 13.18
N PRO A 429 1.80 -7.30 14.38
CA PRO A 429 3.19 -6.94 14.53
C PRO A 429 4.16 -7.99 14.01
N ILE A 430 5.21 -7.54 13.32
CA ILE A 430 6.20 -8.43 12.69
C ILE A 430 7.19 -8.99 13.74
N PRO A 431 7.68 -10.25 13.56
CA PRO A 431 8.62 -10.86 14.46
C PRO A 431 10.08 -10.56 14.05
N TRP A 432 10.89 -10.08 15.00
CA TRP A 432 12.29 -9.79 14.83
C TRP A 432 13.21 -10.86 15.43
N GLU A 433 12.88 -11.34 16.65
CA GLU A 433 13.70 -12.22 17.47
C GLU A 433 12.83 -13.31 18.10
N ALA A 434 13.01 -14.56 17.69
CA ALA A 434 12.17 -15.70 18.05
C ALA A 434 12.02 -15.92 19.57
N GLY A 435 13.10 -15.71 20.32
CA GLY A 435 13.15 -15.95 21.78
C GLY A 435 12.81 -14.75 22.65
N ALA A 436 12.57 -13.58 22.04
CA ALA A 436 12.29 -12.36 22.79
C ALA A 436 10.78 -12.17 23.06
N PRO A 437 10.39 -11.32 24.05
CA PRO A 437 9.00 -10.94 24.26
C PRO A 437 8.38 -10.34 22.98
N ALA A 438 7.11 -10.65 22.71
CA ALA A 438 6.42 -10.27 21.47
C ALA A 438 7.29 -10.52 20.20
N TYR A 439 8.10 -11.57 20.23
CA TYR A 439 9.06 -11.91 19.16
C TYR A 439 9.97 -10.74 18.76
N GLY A 440 10.42 -9.93 19.74
CA GLY A 440 11.31 -8.80 19.52
C GLY A 440 10.62 -7.55 18.95
N PHE A 441 9.30 -7.52 18.89
CA PHE A 441 8.55 -6.31 18.59
C PHE A 441 8.75 -5.25 19.68
N ASN A 442 8.74 -5.69 20.96
CA ASN A 442 9.08 -4.88 22.13
C ASN A 442 9.70 -5.74 23.26
N THR A 443 9.90 -5.13 24.44
CA THR A 443 10.49 -5.78 25.61
C THR A 443 9.46 -6.24 26.65
N THR A 444 8.19 -5.86 26.52
CA THR A 444 7.13 -6.16 27.50
C THR A 444 6.33 -7.42 27.15
N GLY A 445 6.24 -7.77 25.87
CA GLY A 445 5.41 -8.87 25.39
C GLY A 445 3.98 -8.46 25.03
N GLU A 446 3.61 -7.21 25.25
CA GLU A 446 2.30 -6.68 24.87
C GLU A 446 2.25 -6.36 23.38
N SER A 447 1.09 -6.53 22.75
CA SER A 447 0.86 -6.11 21.36
C SER A 447 -0.60 -5.77 21.11
N TRP A 448 -0.84 -4.76 20.30
CA TRP A 448 -2.19 -4.27 19.98
C TRP A 448 -3.04 -5.29 19.20
N LEU A 449 -2.39 -6.15 18.40
CA LEU A 449 -2.97 -7.35 17.79
C LEU A 449 -2.14 -8.57 18.21
N PRO A 450 -2.77 -9.72 18.51
CA PRO A 450 -2.06 -10.89 19.00
C PRO A 450 -1.20 -11.52 17.89
N GLN A 451 0.07 -11.79 18.21
CA GLN A 451 0.98 -12.51 17.33
C GLN A 451 0.78 -14.03 17.53
N PRO A 452 0.64 -14.82 16.44
CA PRO A 452 0.52 -16.27 16.54
C PRO A 452 1.86 -16.92 16.92
N GLN A 453 1.81 -18.07 17.59
CA GLN A 453 3.01 -18.80 18.00
C GLN A 453 3.93 -19.16 16.81
N ALA A 454 3.35 -19.41 15.64
CA ALA A 454 4.11 -19.70 14.42
C ALA A 454 5.06 -18.55 13.99
N PHE A 455 4.84 -17.32 14.47
CA PHE A 455 5.74 -16.20 14.18
C PHE A 455 7.13 -16.36 14.79
N ALA A 456 7.29 -17.20 15.82
CA ALA A 456 8.61 -17.56 16.34
C ALA A 456 9.50 -18.22 15.27
N GLU A 457 8.94 -19.14 14.48
CA GLU A 457 9.69 -19.82 13.41
C GLU A 457 10.02 -18.88 12.24
N LEU A 458 9.15 -17.89 12.00
CA LEU A 458 9.28 -16.90 10.92
C LEU A 458 10.04 -15.64 11.35
N ALA A 459 10.50 -15.58 12.61
CA ALA A 459 11.24 -14.44 13.12
C ALA A 459 12.52 -14.19 12.30
N ARG A 460 12.85 -12.90 12.14
CA ARG A 460 13.96 -12.49 11.29
C ARG A 460 15.29 -13.16 11.68
N ASP A 461 15.58 -13.25 12.98
CA ASP A 461 16.84 -13.83 13.48
C ASP A 461 17.02 -15.31 13.08
N ASN A 462 15.94 -16.09 13.00
CA ASN A 462 15.96 -17.46 12.52
C ASN A 462 16.25 -17.57 11.01
N GLN A 463 15.99 -16.52 10.25
CA GLN A 463 16.13 -16.52 8.80
C GLN A 463 17.47 -15.96 8.31
N VAL A 464 18.15 -15.16 9.14
CA VAL A 464 19.45 -14.55 8.77
C VAL A 464 20.51 -15.62 8.59
N GLY A 465 21.09 -15.69 7.37
CA GLY A 465 22.15 -16.63 7.03
C GLY A 465 21.67 -18.04 6.67
N ASP A 466 20.37 -18.31 6.73
CA ASP A 466 19.79 -19.54 6.18
C ASP A 466 19.49 -19.35 4.70
N PRO A 467 20.24 -19.99 3.78
CA PRO A 467 20.09 -19.79 2.33
C PRO A 467 18.72 -20.20 1.79
N ASP A 468 17.98 -21.05 2.50
CA ASP A 468 16.66 -21.53 2.08
C ASP A 468 15.54 -20.62 2.61
N SER A 469 15.86 -19.67 3.49
CA SER A 469 14.88 -18.74 4.07
C SER A 469 14.29 -17.77 3.04
N THR A 470 13.13 -17.23 3.36
CA THR A 470 12.50 -16.19 2.53
C THR A 470 13.30 -14.89 2.59
N LEU A 471 13.91 -14.57 3.74
CA LEU A 471 14.74 -13.37 3.89
C LEU A 471 15.95 -13.38 2.95
N GLU A 472 16.71 -14.48 2.92
CA GLU A 472 17.88 -14.57 2.05
C GLU A 472 17.51 -14.64 0.57
N LEU A 473 16.34 -15.21 0.24
CA LEU A 473 15.78 -15.11 -1.11
C LEU A 473 15.56 -13.64 -1.50
N TYR A 474 14.86 -12.84 -0.66
CA TYR A 474 14.60 -11.42 -0.96
C TYR A 474 15.87 -10.60 -1.07
N ARG A 475 16.86 -10.81 -0.19
CA ARG A 475 18.20 -10.20 -0.30
C ARG A 475 18.86 -10.53 -1.63
N SER A 476 18.79 -11.78 -2.06
CA SER A 476 19.34 -12.21 -3.34
C SER A 476 18.61 -11.60 -4.52
N LEU A 477 17.27 -11.58 -4.51
CA LEU A 477 16.46 -10.96 -5.54
C LEU A 477 16.77 -9.46 -5.69
N LEU A 478 16.80 -8.72 -4.59
CA LEU A 478 17.08 -7.27 -4.61
C LEU A 478 18.50 -6.97 -5.06
N ARG A 479 19.47 -7.73 -4.57
CA ARG A 479 20.88 -7.63 -5.00
C ARG A 479 21.02 -7.85 -6.51
N PHE A 480 20.49 -8.95 -7.04
CA PHE A 480 20.59 -9.26 -8.47
C PHE A 480 19.74 -8.34 -9.33
N ARG A 481 18.55 -7.93 -8.88
CA ARG A 481 17.75 -6.90 -9.57
C ARG A 481 18.57 -5.63 -9.79
N ASN A 482 19.27 -5.16 -8.78
CA ASN A 482 20.13 -3.97 -8.86
C ASN A 482 21.35 -4.25 -9.77
N GLN A 483 22.10 -5.32 -9.51
CA GLN A 483 23.32 -5.66 -10.29
C GLN A 483 23.06 -5.86 -11.78
N GLN A 484 21.92 -6.46 -12.15
CA GLN A 484 21.55 -6.71 -13.55
C GLN A 484 20.72 -5.55 -14.16
N GLY A 485 20.35 -4.54 -13.35
CA GLY A 485 19.59 -3.38 -13.81
C GLY A 485 18.16 -3.70 -14.25
N LEU A 486 17.53 -4.74 -13.69
CA LEU A 486 16.24 -5.25 -14.18
C LEU A 486 15.12 -4.22 -14.12
N GLY A 487 15.11 -3.34 -13.11
CA GLY A 487 14.13 -2.25 -13.03
C GLY A 487 14.21 -1.25 -14.20
N LYS A 488 15.40 -1.09 -14.79
CA LYS A 488 15.67 -0.20 -15.94
C LYS A 488 15.59 -0.91 -17.29
N GLY A 489 15.35 -2.22 -17.28
CA GLY A 489 15.38 -3.05 -18.45
C GLY A 489 14.13 -2.97 -19.33
N SER A 490 14.01 -3.95 -20.19
CA SER A 490 12.84 -4.13 -21.07
C SER A 490 12.49 -5.61 -21.14
N LEU A 491 11.20 -5.91 -21.30
CA LEU A 491 10.70 -7.27 -21.32
C LEU A 491 10.55 -7.77 -22.75
N VAL A 492 11.12 -8.95 -23.03
CA VAL A 492 10.95 -9.69 -24.28
C VAL A 492 10.48 -11.10 -23.95
N TRP A 493 9.28 -11.47 -24.40
CA TRP A 493 8.75 -12.81 -24.18
C TRP A 493 9.61 -13.89 -24.83
N LEU A 494 9.77 -15.01 -24.15
CA LEU A 494 10.46 -16.20 -24.67
C LEU A 494 9.44 -17.24 -25.12
N ASP A 495 9.72 -17.88 -26.25
CA ASP A 495 8.93 -18.97 -26.81
C ASP A 495 9.45 -20.35 -26.37
N GLY A 496 8.69 -21.40 -26.67
CA GLY A 496 9.10 -22.80 -26.44
C GLY A 496 8.72 -23.36 -25.06
N PHE A 497 7.92 -22.65 -24.27
CA PHE A 497 7.38 -23.11 -22.99
C PHE A 497 5.91 -23.50 -23.09
N SER A 498 5.45 -24.33 -22.13
CA SER A 498 4.03 -24.66 -22.00
C SER A 498 3.18 -23.44 -21.61
N SER A 499 1.85 -23.56 -21.75
CA SER A 499 0.90 -22.51 -21.37
C SER A 499 0.97 -22.11 -19.90
N ASP A 500 1.47 -22.99 -19.04
CA ASP A 500 1.55 -22.79 -17.59
C ASP A 500 2.86 -22.09 -17.14
N VAL A 501 3.66 -21.61 -18.09
CA VAL A 501 4.96 -20.99 -17.80
C VAL A 501 4.99 -19.55 -18.29
N VAL A 502 5.35 -18.64 -17.41
CA VAL A 502 5.71 -17.26 -17.74
C VAL A 502 7.21 -17.20 -17.99
N ALA A 503 7.64 -16.92 -19.23
CA ALA A 503 9.06 -16.82 -19.55
C ALA A 503 9.35 -15.56 -20.37
N PHE A 504 10.33 -14.77 -19.92
CA PHE A 504 10.79 -13.57 -20.62
C PHE A 504 12.29 -13.31 -20.38
N ALA A 505 12.89 -12.55 -21.27
CA ALA A 505 14.20 -11.95 -21.07
C ALA A 505 14.04 -10.49 -20.62
N ASN A 506 14.89 -10.07 -19.68
CA ASN A 506 15.07 -8.69 -19.27
C ASN A 506 16.58 -8.39 -19.25
N GLY A 507 17.07 -7.71 -20.27
CA GLY A 507 18.52 -7.58 -20.50
C GLY A 507 19.17 -8.96 -20.72
N SER A 508 20.22 -9.26 -19.97
CA SER A 508 20.94 -10.55 -20.01
C SER A 508 20.35 -11.64 -19.11
N VAL A 509 19.19 -11.38 -18.50
CA VAL A 509 18.56 -12.33 -17.56
C VAL A 509 17.29 -12.92 -18.20
N SER A 510 17.28 -14.24 -18.36
CA SER A 510 16.07 -15.00 -18.64
C SER A 510 15.37 -15.36 -17.34
N VAL A 511 14.09 -15.01 -17.25
CA VAL A 511 13.22 -15.29 -16.12
C VAL A 511 12.20 -16.34 -16.54
N VAL A 512 12.15 -17.45 -15.83
CA VAL A 512 11.20 -18.53 -16.06
C VAL A 512 10.43 -18.79 -14.77
N SER A 513 9.13 -18.57 -14.81
CA SER A 513 8.20 -18.83 -13.71
C SER A 513 7.24 -19.95 -14.11
N ASN A 514 7.43 -21.11 -13.53
CA ASN A 514 6.52 -22.25 -13.67
C ASN A 514 5.35 -22.05 -12.70
N THR A 515 4.18 -21.69 -13.21
CA THR A 515 2.96 -21.51 -12.41
C THR A 515 2.13 -22.80 -12.31
N GLY A 516 2.47 -23.80 -13.14
CA GLY A 516 1.76 -25.09 -13.21
C GLY A 516 2.23 -26.12 -12.21
N GLU A 517 1.59 -27.30 -12.27
CA GLU A 517 1.85 -28.44 -11.38
C GLU A 517 2.96 -29.37 -11.89
N GLN A 518 3.29 -29.31 -13.19
CA GLN A 518 4.29 -30.17 -13.79
C GLN A 518 5.63 -29.44 -13.93
N PRO A 519 6.77 -30.12 -13.73
CA PRO A 519 8.08 -29.51 -13.95
C PRO A 519 8.26 -29.09 -15.41
N THR A 520 8.99 -28.00 -15.65
CA THR A 520 9.35 -27.52 -16.98
C THR A 520 10.86 -27.51 -17.18
N ALA A 521 11.34 -27.59 -18.43
CA ALA A 521 12.75 -27.56 -18.73
C ALA A 521 13.39 -26.22 -18.38
N ARG A 522 14.57 -26.26 -17.80
CA ARG A 522 15.37 -25.09 -17.49
C ARG A 522 16.24 -24.68 -18.69
N PRO A 523 16.21 -23.41 -19.12
CA PRO A 523 17.18 -22.92 -20.12
C PRO A 523 18.64 -23.05 -19.64
N ASP A 524 19.54 -23.14 -20.61
CA ASP A 524 20.98 -23.09 -20.32
C ASP A 524 21.39 -21.73 -19.77
N GLY A 525 22.39 -21.73 -18.89
CA GLY A 525 22.96 -20.52 -18.32
C GLY A 525 23.27 -20.65 -16.81
N GLU A 526 23.82 -19.59 -16.27
CA GLU A 526 24.13 -19.47 -14.84
C GLU A 526 22.86 -19.14 -14.05
N VAL A 527 22.47 -20.00 -13.10
CA VAL A 527 21.34 -19.70 -12.20
C VAL A 527 21.77 -18.63 -11.21
N LEU A 528 21.17 -17.45 -11.27
CA LEU A 528 21.38 -16.34 -10.35
C LEU A 528 20.54 -16.49 -9.09
N VAL A 529 19.25 -16.85 -9.25
CA VAL A 529 18.29 -17.03 -8.17
C VAL A 529 17.32 -18.15 -8.53
N THR A 530 16.94 -18.92 -7.54
CA THR A 530 15.80 -19.85 -7.61
C THR A 530 14.97 -19.78 -6.34
N THR A 531 13.66 -19.89 -6.46
CA THR A 531 12.74 -19.81 -5.31
C THR A 531 12.53 -21.15 -4.60
N THR A 532 12.97 -22.24 -5.21
CA THR A 532 12.95 -23.60 -4.69
C THR A 532 14.17 -24.35 -5.21
N ALA A 533 14.71 -25.31 -4.48
CA ALA A 533 15.82 -26.14 -4.93
C ALA A 533 15.50 -26.78 -6.30
N LEU A 534 16.45 -26.66 -7.22
CA LEU A 534 16.30 -27.22 -8.57
C LEU A 534 16.76 -28.68 -8.58
N GLY A 535 16.05 -29.52 -9.31
CA GLY A 535 16.57 -30.81 -9.78
C GLY A 535 17.45 -30.62 -11.02
N ASP A 536 17.98 -31.70 -11.54
CA ASP A 536 18.79 -31.68 -12.77
C ASP A 536 17.93 -31.18 -13.95
N GLU A 537 18.32 -30.06 -14.55
CA GLU A 537 17.73 -29.44 -15.75
C GLU A 537 16.22 -29.11 -15.72
N MET A 538 15.55 -29.23 -14.57
CA MET A 538 14.11 -28.98 -14.47
C MET A 538 13.79 -27.91 -13.41
N ILE A 539 12.78 -27.11 -13.72
CA ILE A 539 12.16 -26.11 -12.82
C ILE A 539 10.89 -26.75 -12.23
N PRO A 540 10.82 -26.97 -10.92
CA PRO A 540 9.65 -27.56 -10.26
C PRO A 540 8.39 -26.71 -10.41
N ALA A 541 7.24 -27.29 -10.03
CA ALA A 541 5.97 -26.59 -9.88
C ALA A 541 6.10 -25.33 -8.98
N HIS A 542 5.40 -24.26 -9.32
CA HIS A 542 5.33 -23.00 -8.56
C HIS A 542 6.71 -22.44 -8.18
N THR A 543 7.61 -22.42 -9.16
CA THR A 543 9.01 -21.98 -8.98
C THR A 543 9.39 -20.95 -10.03
N THR A 544 10.05 -19.90 -9.61
CA THR A 544 10.65 -18.88 -10.49
C THR A 544 12.16 -18.96 -10.42
N VAL A 545 12.82 -18.91 -11.59
CA VAL A 545 14.27 -18.96 -11.73
C VAL A 545 14.75 -17.78 -12.57
N TRP A 546 15.83 -17.14 -12.14
CA TRP A 546 16.55 -16.14 -12.93
C TRP A 546 17.85 -16.76 -13.43
N ILE A 547 18.05 -16.70 -14.73
CA ILE A 547 19.17 -17.33 -15.42
C ILE A 547 19.91 -16.26 -16.23
N LYS A 548 21.20 -16.11 -15.97
CA LYS A 548 22.05 -15.27 -16.80
C LYS A 548 22.42 -16.03 -18.06
N THR A 549 21.97 -15.52 -19.18
CA THR A 549 22.34 -16.01 -20.51
C THR A 549 23.65 -15.37 -20.98
N ALA A 550 24.46 -16.12 -21.72
CA ALA A 550 25.76 -15.67 -22.22
C ALA A 550 25.67 -14.46 -23.15
#